data_306afd6cf48bdbee0b658875b86cd9c4
#
_entry.id   306afd6cf48bdbee0b658875b86cd9c4
#
_cell.length_a   1.000
_cell.length_b   1.000
_cell.length_c   1.000
_cell.angle_alpha   90.00
_cell.angle_beta   90.00
_cell.angle_gamma   90.00
#
_symmetry.space_group_name_H-M   'P 1'
#
loop_
_entity.id
_entity.type
_entity.pdbx_description
1 polymer ?
#
loop_
_entity_poly.entity_id
_entity_poly.type
_entity_poly.pdbx_seq_one_letter_code
_entity_poly.pdbx_strand_id
1 'polypeptide(L)'
;IDRVEICKKLAGVKICGTIIKSERDGMNMSDAITLNYYNSNAAVFSETTKNVDFSEVQQIFTKHLSPDASILDFGCGSGCDTKYFLNNGYHVTATDGSGVICKMATDYTGIQVKQMLFEELDDRNQYDGIWACASVLHLSREKLPNIFHKMHQALKTNGIIYTSFKYGTFEGERNGRYFTDFTEVMFEKFAKQISGLQIEKMWITGDVREGRGDERWLNILLRKTDVC
;
A
#
# COMPACT_ATOMS: atom_id res chain seq x y z
N ILE A 1 23.95 0.44 45.86
CA ILE A 1 22.72 -0.29 45.44
C ILE A 1 23.01 -0.88 44.08
N ASP A 2 23.09 -2.22 44.09
CA ASP A 2 23.68 -3.01 43.02
C ASP A 2 22.76 -3.06 41.80
N ARG A 3 23.32 -2.92 40.60
CA ARG A 3 22.58 -2.97 39.31
C ARG A 3 21.78 -4.27 39.10
N VAL A 4 22.11 -5.31 39.83
CA VAL A 4 21.44 -6.61 39.79
C VAL A 4 20.08 -6.58 40.53
N GLU A 5 19.89 -5.70 41.47
CA GLU A 5 18.64 -5.58 42.25
C GLU A 5 17.56 -4.79 41.53
N ILE A 6 17.97 -3.89 40.62
CA ILE A 6 17.04 -3.12 39.73
C ILE A 6 16.43 -4.06 38.68
N CYS A 7 17.18 -5.00 38.14
CA CYS A 7 16.67 -5.97 37.17
C CYS A 7 15.66 -6.97 37.77
N LYS A 8 15.76 -7.28 39.06
CA LYS A 8 14.81 -8.19 39.71
C LYS A 8 13.47 -7.53 40.09
N LYS A 9 13.43 -6.21 40.24
CA LYS A 9 12.18 -5.47 40.51
C LYS A 9 11.36 -5.18 39.23
N LEU A 10 11.97 -5.24 38.06
CA LEU A 10 11.26 -5.07 36.76
C LEU A 10 10.65 -6.37 36.22
N ALA A 11 11.01 -7.53 36.81
CA ALA A 11 10.44 -8.83 36.42
C ALA A 11 9.04 -9.09 37.01
N GLY A 12 8.49 -8.18 37.81
CA GLY A 12 7.18 -8.31 38.45
C GLY A 12 6.05 -7.45 37.90
N VAL A 13 6.31 -6.66 36.85
CA VAL A 13 5.24 -5.98 36.13
C VAL A 13 4.64 -6.98 35.17
N LYS A 14 3.53 -7.60 35.57
CA LYS A 14 2.60 -8.22 34.62
C LYS A 14 2.10 -7.10 33.68
N ILE A 15 2.80 -6.89 32.58
CA ILE A 15 2.19 -6.30 31.41
C ILE A 15 1.09 -7.28 31.05
N CYS A 16 -0.16 -6.88 31.25
CA CYS A 16 -1.32 -7.57 30.71
C CYS A 16 -1.20 -7.48 29.18
N GLY A 17 -0.26 -8.25 28.64
CA GLY A 17 -0.17 -8.55 27.24
C GLY A 17 -1.31 -9.47 26.94
N THR A 18 -2.43 -8.93 26.52
CA THR A 18 -3.35 -9.67 25.67
C THR A 18 -2.49 -10.14 24.51
N ILE A 19 -2.07 -11.40 24.55
CA ILE A 19 -1.60 -12.12 23.37
C ILE A 19 -2.81 -12.07 22.45
N ILE A 20 -2.81 -11.11 21.54
CA ILE A 20 -3.75 -11.13 20.43
C ILE A 20 -3.34 -12.38 19.67
N LYS A 21 -4.05 -13.49 19.90
CA LYS A 21 -4.04 -14.63 19.01
C LYS A 21 -4.42 -14.07 17.64
N SER A 22 -3.44 -13.92 16.76
CA SER A 22 -3.67 -13.68 15.36
C SER A 22 -4.21 -15.00 14.78
N GLU A 23 -5.48 -15.25 14.97
CA GLU A 23 -6.21 -16.36 14.34
C GLU A 23 -6.68 -15.94 12.94
N ARG A 24 -5.78 -15.40 12.12
CA ARG A 24 -5.86 -15.47 10.67
C ARG A 24 -4.70 -16.35 10.25
N ASP A 25 -4.99 -17.63 10.04
CA ASP A 25 -4.05 -18.60 9.49
C ASP A 25 -3.42 -18.03 8.21
N GLY A 26 -2.09 -17.80 8.23
CA GLY A 26 -1.31 -17.40 7.08
C GLY A 26 -0.63 -16.02 7.14
N MET A 27 -0.95 -15.15 8.11
CA MET A 27 -0.27 -13.85 8.23
C MET A 27 1.14 -14.04 8.81
N ASN A 28 2.17 -13.59 8.08
CA ASN A 28 3.53 -13.63 8.61
C ASN A 28 3.78 -12.47 9.61
N MET A 29 4.91 -12.57 10.32
CA MET A 29 5.25 -11.61 11.38
C MET A 29 5.43 -10.18 10.84
N SER A 30 5.99 -10.00 9.64
CA SER A 30 6.22 -8.67 9.04
C SER A 30 4.92 -7.94 8.70
N ASP A 31 3.91 -8.68 8.23
CA ASP A 31 2.59 -8.12 7.93
C ASP A 31 1.88 -7.70 9.22
N ALA A 32 1.95 -8.54 10.25
CA ALA A 32 1.38 -8.23 11.57
C ALA A 32 2.01 -6.97 12.19
N ILE A 33 3.33 -6.80 12.09
CA ILE A 33 4.05 -5.62 12.58
C ILE A 33 3.55 -4.36 11.84
N THR A 34 3.47 -4.40 10.52
CA THR A 34 3.01 -3.27 9.71
C THR A 34 1.56 -2.90 10.03
N LEU A 35 0.65 -3.87 10.12
CA LEU A 35 -0.74 -3.61 10.46
C LEU A 35 -0.90 -3.06 11.88
N ASN A 36 -0.15 -3.57 12.86
CA ASN A 36 -0.15 -3.05 14.22
C ASN A 36 0.32 -1.59 14.27
N TYR A 37 1.35 -1.24 13.48
CA TYR A 37 1.78 0.14 13.35
C TYR A 37 0.66 1.05 12.87
N TYR A 38 -0.02 0.69 11.78
CA TYR A 38 -1.11 1.50 11.21
C TYR A 38 -2.33 1.56 12.14
N ASN A 39 -2.69 0.46 12.78
CA ASN A 39 -3.77 0.46 13.79
C ASN A 39 -3.47 1.40 14.96
N SER A 40 -2.21 1.45 15.42
CA SER A 40 -1.80 2.26 16.57
C SER A 40 -1.58 3.73 16.22
N ASN A 41 -1.24 4.06 14.97
CA ASN A 41 -0.88 5.40 14.53
C ASN A 41 -1.86 6.00 13.52
N ALA A 42 -3.04 5.43 13.35
CA ALA A 42 -4.01 5.80 12.31
C ALA A 42 -4.36 7.30 12.30
N ALA A 43 -4.58 7.92 13.47
CA ALA A 43 -4.92 9.34 13.57
C ALA A 43 -3.78 10.23 13.06
N VAL A 44 -2.55 10.02 13.55
CA VAL A 44 -1.37 10.80 13.15
C VAL A 44 -1.06 10.59 11.66
N PHE A 45 -1.15 9.34 11.19
CA PHE A 45 -0.97 9.01 9.78
C PHE A 45 -1.99 9.76 8.89
N SER A 46 -3.26 9.73 9.27
CA SER A 46 -4.33 10.41 8.53
C SER A 46 -4.10 11.93 8.48
N GLU A 47 -3.72 12.57 9.58
CA GLU A 47 -3.44 14.01 9.60
C GLU A 47 -2.27 14.41 8.72
N THR A 48 -1.20 13.62 8.69
CA THR A 48 0.01 13.91 7.93
C THR A 48 -0.13 13.63 6.43
N THR A 49 -1.20 12.98 6.00
CA THR A 49 -1.42 12.62 4.58
C THR A 49 -2.59 13.36 3.93
N LYS A 50 -3.55 13.87 4.71
CA LYS A 50 -4.78 14.48 4.19
C LYS A 50 -4.59 15.74 3.34
N ASN A 51 -3.54 16.51 3.58
CA ASN A 51 -3.33 17.81 2.93
C ASN A 51 -2.16 17.80 1.95
N VAL A 52 -1.71 16.61 1.54
CA VAL A 52 -0.60 16.47 0.61
C VAL A 52 -1.13 16.58 -0.82
N ASP A 53 -0.56 17.50 -1.61
CA ASP A 53 -0.88 17.60 -3.04
C ASP A 53 -0.16 16.49 -3.81
N PHE A 54 -0.92 15.54 -4.31
CA PHE A 54 -0.45 14.43 -5.13
C PHE A 54 -1.10 14.42 -6.52
N SER A 55 -1.75 15.55 -6.87
CA SER A 55 -2.57 15.69 -8.06
C SER A 55 -1.82 15.42 -9.37
N GLU A 56 -0.53 15.77 -9.45
CA GLU A 56 0.28 15.50 -10.65
C GLU A 56 0.38 13.99 -10.94
N VAL A 57 0.66 13.18 -9.93
CA VAL A 57 0.78 11.73 -10.10
C VAL A 57 -0.57 11.09 -10.36
N GLN A 58 -1.61 11.54 -9.66
CA GLN A 58 -2.99 11.10 -9.88
C GLN A 58 -3.43 11.39 -11.33
N GLN A 59 -3.11 12.59 -11.88
CA GLN A 59 -3.39 12.95 -13.27
C GLN A 59 -2.62 12.08 -14.28
N ILE A 60 -1.36 11.74 -13.99
CA ILE A 60 -0.58 10.82 -14.83
C ILE A 60 -1.31 9.47 -14.95
N PHE A 61 -1.81 8.94 -13.85
CA PHE A 61 -2.58 7.68 -13.84
C PHE A 61 -3.92 7.83 -14.56
N THR A 62 -4.71 8.85 -14.24
CA THR A 62 -6.06 9.02 -14.79
C THR A 62 -6.09 9.33 -16.28
N LYS A 63 -5.00 9.86 -16.87
CA LYS A 63 -4.87 10.03 -18.33
C LYS A 63 -4.99 8.71 -19.13
N HIS A 64 -4.80 7.58 -18.46
CA HIS A 64 -4.92 6.25 -19.08
C HIS A 64 -6.31 5.63 -18.91
N LEU A 65 -7.23 6.32 -18.23
CA LEU A 65 -8.56 5.86 -17.91
C LEU A 65 -9.62 6.63 -18.72
N SER A 66 -10.68 5.92 -19.07
CA SER A 66 -11.88 6.56 -19.62
C SER A 66 -12.65 7.31 -18.53
N PRO A 67 -13.49 8.29 -18.87
CA PRO A 67 -14.48 8.81 -17.92
C PRO A 67 -15.29 7.66 -17.32
N ASP A 68 -15.72 7.81 -16.05
CA ASP A 68 -16.51 6.81 -15.30
C ASP A 68 -15.80 5.45 -15.11
N ALA A 69 -14.48 5.37 -15.30
CA ALA A 69 -13.71 4.14 -15.10
C ALA A 69 -13.82 3.61 -13.67
N SER A 70 -13.74 2.28 -13.52
CA SER A 70 -13.72 1.61 -12.23
C SER A 70 -12.27 1.51 -11.71
N ILE A 71 -12.02 2.07 -10.53
CA ILE A 71 -10.69 2.09 -9.88
C ILE A 71 -10.72 1.28 -8.59
N LEU A 72 -9.73 0.43 -8.39
CA LEU A 72 -9.41 -0.13 -7.07
C LEU A 72 -8.33 0.73 -6.42
N ASP A 73 -8.63 1.36 -5.29
CA ASP A 73 -7.64 1.98 -4.40
C ASP A 73 -7.17 0.92 -3.40
N PHE A 74 -6.01 0.34 -3.68
CA PHE A 74 -5.50 -0.87 -3.05
C PHE A 74 -4.49 -0.53 -1.94
N GLY A 75 -4.97 -0.46 -0.72
CA GLY A 75 -4.28 0.10 0.44
C GLY A 75 -4.48 1.62 0.51
N CYS A 76 -5.74 2.06 0.60
CA CYS A 76 -6.16 3.45 0.44
C CYS A 76 -5.68 4.38 1.57
N GLY A 77 -5.18 3.84 2.68
CA GLY A 77 -4.74 4.64 3.80
C GLY A 77 -5.81 5.61 4.29
N SER A 78 -5.49 6.90 4.41
CA SER A 78 -6.41 7.94 4.86
C SER A 78 -7.59 8.23 3.91
N GLY A 79 -7.60 7.62 2.70
CA GLY A 79 -8.65 7.80 1.70
C GLY A 79 -8.51 9.07 0.85
N CYS A 80 -7.35 9.74 0.86
CA CYS A 80 -7.14 10.97 0.08
C CYS A 80 -7.23 10.72 -1.42
N ASP A 81 -6.56 9.69 -1.91
CA ASP A 81 -6.60 9.30 -3.32
C ASP A 81 -8.01 8.81 -3.70
N THR A 82 -8.63 7.99 -2.85
CA THR A 82 -10.05 7.61 -3.01
C THR A 82 -10.95 8.84 -3.20
N LYS A 83 -10.81 9.85 -2.32
CA LYS A 83 -11.61 11.08 -2.39
C LYS A 83 -11.35 11.86 -3.67
N TYR A 84 -10.09 11.95 -4.09
CA TYR A 84 -9.72 12.57 -5.36
C TYR A 84 -10.41 11.90 -6.55
N PHE A 85 -10.34 10.58 -6.65
CA PHE A 85 -10.96 9.84 -7.75
C PHE A 85 -12.49 9.97 -7.74
N LEU A 86 -13.14 9.88 -6.59
CA LEU A 86 -14.60 10.11 -6.47
C LEU A 86 -15.00 11.50 -6.94
N ASN A 87 -14.25 12.54 -6.53
CA ASN A 87 -14.52 13.92 -6.93
C ASN A 87 -14.33 14.17 -8.43
N ASN A 88 -13.54 13.32 -9.09
CA ASN A 88 -13.32 13.38 -10.55
C ASN A 88 -14.23 12.42 -11.34
N GLY A 89 -15.26 11.85 -10.70
CA GLY A 89 -16.32 11.07 -11.37
C GLY A 89 -15.99 9.59 -11.59
N TYR A 90 -14.93 9.06 -10.97
CA TYR A 90 -14.59 7.64 -11.07
C TYR A 90 -15.40 6.77 -10.10
N HIS A 91 -15.65 5.52 -10.49
CA HIS A 91 -16.20 4.51 -9.58
C HIS A 91 -15.09 3.88 -8.76
N VAL A 92 -15.07 4.13 -7.46
CA VAL A 92 -13.95 3.68 -6.61
C VAL A 92 -14.39 2.58 -5.65
N THR A 93 -13.64 1.48 -5.68
CA THR A 93 -13.58 0.48 -4.59
C THR A 93 -12.31 0.77 -3.80
N ALA A 94 -12.44 1.00 -2.49
CA ALA A 94 -11.29 1.28 -1.63
C ALA A 94 -11.11 0.17 -0.59
N THR A 95 -9.85 -0.23 -0.37
CA THR A 95 -9.51 -1.29 0.59
C THR A 95 -8.28 -0.91 1.41
N ASP A 96 -8.21 -1.40 2.65
CA ASP A 96 -7.02 -1.31 3.49
C ASP A 96 -6.97 -2.51 4.45
N GLY A 97 -5.78 -2.93 4.87
CA GLY A 97 -5.61 -4.03 5.83
C GLY A 97 -5.98 -3.65 7.27
N SER A 98 -5.86 -2.38 7.63
CA SER A 98 -6.15 -1.86 8.96
C SER A 98 -7.62 -1.51 9.13
N GLY A 99 -8.32 -2.20 10.03
CA GLY A 99 -9.74 -1.88 10.32
C GLY A 99 -9.94 -0.47 10.89
N VAL A 100 -8.95 0.06 11.61
CA VAL A 100 -8.99 1.44 12.13
C VAL A 100 -8.90 2.44 10.99
N ILE A 101 -7.98 2.23 10.06
CA ILE A 101 -7.84 3.04 8.83
C ILE A 101 -9.11 2.96 7.99
N CYS A 102 -9.65 1.75 7.74
CA CYS A 102 -10.89 1.59 6.97
C CYS A 102 -12.04 2.43 7.53
N LYS A 103 -12.22 2.42 8.86
CA LYS A 103 -13.26 3.23 9.49
C LYS A 103 -13.04 4.73 9.24
N MET A 104 -11.82 5.23 9.48
CA MET A 104 -11.49 6.65 9.28
C MET A 104 -11.63 7.07 7.81
N ALA A 105 -11.19 6.23 6.88
CA ALA A 105 -11.31 6.49 5.45
C ALA A 105 -12.76 6.44 4.98
N THR A 106 -13.60 5.54 5.54
CA THR A 106 -15.06 5.51 5.29
C THR A 106 -15.70 6.83 5.70
N ASP A 107 -15.43 7.30 6.92
CA ASP A 107 -15.96 8.57 7.43
C ASP A 107 -15.52 9.78 6.56
N TYR A 108 -14.26 9.75 6.08
CA TYR A 108 -13.70 10.83 5.27
C TYR A 108 -14.19 10.83 3.82
N THR A 109 -14.26 9.66 3.19
CA THR A 109 -14.59 9.54 1.75
C THR A 109 -16.07 9.54 1.47
N GLY A 110 -16.87 9.03 2.41
CA GLY A 110 -18.32 8.84 2.27
C GLY A 110 -18.70 7.53 1.56
N ILE A 111 -17.73 6.67 1.21
CA ILE A 111 -18.00 5.32 0.71
C ILE A 111 -17.50 4.28 1.71
N GLN A 112 -18.07 3.08 1.66
CA GLN A 112 -17.60 1.96 2.49
C GLN A 112 -16.20 1.52 2.05
N VAL A 113 -15.21 1.66 2.92
CA VAL A 113 -13.87 1.09 2.73
C VAL A 113 -13.84 -0.33 3.27
N LYS A 114 -13.45 -1.29 2.43
CA LYS A 114 -13.42 -2.72 2.78
C LYS A 114 -12.13 -3.05 3.50
N GLN A 115 -12.20 -3.66 4.67
CA GLN A 115 -11.01 -4.25 5.30
C GLN A 115 -10.61 -5.50 4.54
N MET A 116 -9.42 -5.49 3.93
CA MET A 116 -8.92 -6.56 3.08
C MET A 116 -7.39 -6.56 3.07
N LEU A 117 -6.77 -7.70 3.30
CA LEU A 117 -5.34 -7.89 3.08
C LEU A 117 -5.05 -8.01 1.58
N PHE A 118 -3.83 -7.71 1.15
CA PHE A 118 -3.45 -7.79 -0.26
C PHE A 118 -3.60 -9.19 -0.84
N GLU A 119 -3.34 -10.22 -0.03
CA GLU A 119 -3.48 -11.62 -0.41
C GLU A 119 -4.94 -12.07 -0.60
N GLU A 120 -5.90 -11.31 -0.07
CA GLU A 120 -7.33 -11.61 -0.16
C GLU A 120 -7.98 -11.09 -1.46
N LEU A 121 -7.25 -10.34 -2.30
CA LEU A 121 -7.78 -9.87 -3.59
C LEU A 121 -8.07 -11.07 -4.50
N ASP A 122 -9.35 -11.27 -4.84
CA ASP A 122 -9.84 -12.35 -5.71
C ASP A 122 -10.74 -11.86 -6.85
N ASP A 123 -10.92 -10.55 -6.98
CA ASP A 123 -11.65 -9.89 -8.06
C ASP A 123 -11.07 -10.27 -9.44
N ARG A 124 -11.93 -10.32 -10.46
CA ARG A 124 -11.52 -10.67 -11.82
C ARG A 124 -12.17 -9.75 -12.84
N ASN A 125 -11.34 -9.17 -13.74
CA ASN A 125 -11.80 -8.29 -14.84
C ASN A 125 -12.78 -7.19 -14.39
N GLN A 126 -12.54 -6.61 -13.21
CA GLN A 126 -13.45 -5.67 -12.57
C GLN A 126 -13.00 -4.22 -12.73
N TYR A 127 -11.69 -3.96 -12.76
CA TYR A 127 -11.15 -2.62 -12.68
C TYR A 127 -10.47 -2.19 -13.97
N ASP A 128 -10.71 -0.94 -14.37
CA ASP A 128 -9.98 -0.28 -15.45
C ASP A 128 -8.61 0.20 -14.97
N GLY A 129 -8.52 0.54 -13.69
CA GLY A 129 -7.28 0.93 -13.03
C GLY A 129 -7.15 0.40 -11.61
N ILE A 130 -5.92 0.11 -11.18
CA ILE A 130 -5.57 -0.20 -9.79
C ILE A 130 -4.55 0.84 -9.33
N TRP A 131 -4.88 1.51 -8.24
CA TRP A 131 -4.03 2.48 -7.58
C TRP A 131 -3.46 1.85 -6.30
N ALA A 132 -2.15 1.55 -6.29
CA ALA A 132 -1.43 0.94 -5.17
C ALA A 132 -0.30 1.88 -4.70
N CYS A 133 -0.68 3.10 -4.31
CA CYS A 133 0.24 4.16 -3.92
C CYS A 133 0.83 3.89 -2.53
N ALA A 134 2.14 3.73 -2.45
CA ALA A 134 2.87 3.53 -1.19
C ALA A 134 2.25 2.45 -0.28
N SER A 135 1.66 1.42 -0.86
CA SER A 135 0.91 0.39 -0.15
C SER A 135 1.57 -0.99 -0.21
N VAL A 136 1.71 -1.59 -1.39
CA VAL A 136 2.29 -2.94 -1.56
C VAL A 136 3.78 -3.01 -1.25
N LEU A 137 4.44 -1.88 -1.08
CA LEU A 137 5.83 -1.79 -0.61
C LEU A 137 6.06 -2.37 0.79
N HIS A 138 4.98 -2.63 1.52
CA HIS A 138 5.02 -3.26 2.85
C HIS A 138 5.07 -4.79 2.81
N LEU A 139 5.09 -5.37 1.61
CA LEU A 139 5.25 -6.80 1.40
C LEU A 139 6.70 -7.16 1.04
N SER A 140 7.14 -8.37 1.39
CA SER A 140 8.44 -8.88 0.96
C SER A 140 8.50 -9.09 -0.56
N ARG A 141 9.72 -9.01 -1.16
CA ARG A 141 9.92 -9.30 -2.58
C ARG A 141 9.41 -10.68 -2.99
N GLU A 142 9.47 -11.63 -2.08
CA GLU A 142 8.97 -12.99 -2.30
C GLU A 142 7.45 -13.01 -2.53
N LYS A 143 6.69 -12.18 -1.81
CA LYS A 143 5.23 -12.10 -1.91
C LYS A 143 4.74 -11.28 -3.11
N LEU A 144 5.49 -10.26 -3.49
CA LEU A 144 5.08 -9.31 -4.53
C LEU A 144 4.65 -9.96 -5.86
N PRO A 145 5.32 -11.01 -6.41
CA PRO A 145 4.88 -11.62 -7.67
C PRO A 145 3.44 -12.13 -7.62
N ASN A 146 3.05 -12.76 -6.52
CA ASN A 146 1.68 -13.25 -6.34
C ASN A 146 0.67 -12.11 -6.27
N ILE A 147 1.00 -11.00 -5.58
CA ILE A 147 0.11 -9.83 -5.48
C ILE A 147 -0.05 -9.14 -6.84
N PHE A 148 1.03 -8.97 -7.59
CA PHE A 148 0.94 -8.44 -8.95
C PHE A 148 0.13 -9.34 -9.89
N HIS A 149 0.23 -10.68 -9.73
CA HIS A 149 -0.61 -11.61 -10.47
C HIS A 149 -2.10 -11.43 -10.12
N LYS A 150 -2.44 -11.25 -8.84
CA LYS A 150 -3.83 -10.97 -8.41
C LYS A 150 -4.33 -9.63 -8.97
N MET A 151 -3.52 -8.58 -8.92
CA MET A 151 -3.85 -7.29 -9.55
C MET A 151 -4.07 -7.43 -11.06
N HIS A 152 -3.20 -8.21 -11.76
CA HIS A 152 -3.40 -8.51 -13.18
C HIS A 152 -4.75 -9.21 -13.44
N GLN A 153 -5.15 -10.17 -12.60
CA GLN A 153 -6.44 -10.86 -12.73
C GLN A 153 -7.63 -9.91 -12.48
N ALA A 154 -7.49 -8.98 -11.54
CA ALA A 154 -8.53 -8.03 -11.19
C ALA A 154 -8.73 -6.94 -12.26
N LEU A 155 -7.71 -6.63 -13.05
CA LEU A 155 -7.79 -5.67 -14.15
C LEU A 155 -8.62 -6.21 -15.32
N LYS A 156 -9.40 -5.33 -15.94
CA LYS A 156 -9.94 -5.52 -17.29
C LYS A 156 -8.81 -5.54 -18.34
N THR A 157 -9.11 -6.00 -19.56
CA THR A 157 -8.18 -5.91 -20.71
C THR A 157 -7.71 -4.48 -20.92
N ASN A 158 -6.41 -4.29 -21.15
CA ASN A 158 -5.75 -2.99 -21.26
C ASN A 158 -5.79 -2.11 -20.00
N GLY A 159 -6.23 -2.66 -18.85
CA GLY A 159 -6.22 -1.93 -17.58
C GLY A 159 -4.81 -1.57 -17.13
N ILE A 160 -4.73 -0.60 -16.23
CA ILE A 160 -3.46 -0.02 -15.77
C ILE A 160 -3.30 -0.15 -14.25
N ILE A 161 -2.07 -0.42 -13.80
CA ILE A 161 -1.69 -0.36 -12.38
C ILE A 161 -0.76 0.84 -12.20
N TYR A 162 -1.03 1.66 -11.20
CA TYR A 162 -0.02 2.53 -10.61
C TYR A 162 0.46 1.92 -9.29
N THR A 163 1.77 1.91 -9.07
CA THR A 163 2.36 1.55 -7.79
C THR A 163 3.60 2.38 -7.51
N SER A 164 3.94 2.54 -6.23
CA SER A 164 5.14 3.26 -5.83
C SER A 164 5.89 2.58 -4.69
N PHE A 165 7.21 2.67 -4.74
CA PHE A 165 8.14 2.14 -3.76
C PHE A 165 9.11 3.22 -3.31
N LYS A 166 9.66 3.12 -2.11
CA LYS A 166 10.82 3.91 -1.74
C LYS A 166 11.97 3.59 -2.70
N TYR A 167 12.68 4.63 -3.13
CA TYR A 167 13.83 4.47 -4.02
C TYR A 167 15.04 3.98 -3.25
N GLY A 168 15.53 2.79 -3.57
CA GLY A 168 16.68 2.19 -2.91
C GLY A 168 16.77 0.69 -3.11
N THR A 169 17.55 0.04 -2.24
CA THR A 169 17.81 -1.42 -2.30
C THR A 169 17.41 -2.15 -1.03
N PHE A 170 16.89 -1.40 -0.04
CA PHE A 170 16.57 -1.94 1.27
C PHE A 170 15.37 -2.90 1.21
N GLU A 171 15.44 -3.95 2.01
CA GLU A 171 14.30 -4.81 2.32
C GLU A 171 14.38 -5.22 3.78
N GLY A 172 13.29 -5.03 4.52
CA GLY A 172 13.22 -5.37 5.92
C GLY A 172 12.37 -4.42 6.74
N GLU A 173 12.48 -4.52 8.07
CA GLU A 173 11.77 -3.68 9.01
C GLU A 173 12.48 -2.32 9.21
N ARG A 174 11.72 -1.24 9.13
CA ARG A 174 12.17 0.13 9.33
C ARG A 174 11.05 0.95 9.97
N ASN A 175 11.33 1.56 11.13
CA ASN A 175 10.37 2.40 11.85
C ASN A 175 9.03 1.68 12.15
N GLY A 176 9.10 0.41 12.57
CA GLY A 176 7.93 -0.40 12.95
C GLY A 176 7.06 -0.87 11.78
N ARG A 177 7.56 -0.82 10.55
CA ARG A 177 6.91 -1.32 9.33
C ARG A 177 7.91 -2.04 8.46
N TYR A 178 7.44 -3.03 7.73
CA TYR A 178 8.24 -3.67 6.69
C TYR A 178 8.27 -2.80 5.42
N PHE A 179 9.42 -2.75 4.75
CA PHE A 179 9.61 -2.04 3.49
C PHE A 179 10.39 -2.87 2.51
N THR A 180 9.99 -2.81 1.26
CA THR A 180 10.74 -3.28 0.11
C THR A 180 10.98 -2.08 -0.80
N ASP A 181 12.23 -1.65 -0.89
CA ASP A 181 12.64 -0.56 -1.77
C ASP A 181 13.05 -1.11 -3.14
N PHE A 182 12.90 -0.29 -4.19
CA PHE A 182 13.34 -0.63 -5.54
C PHE A 182 14.10 0.53 -6.19
N THR A 183 15.12 0.19 -6.98
CA THR A 183 15.64 1.03 -8.07
C THR A 183 14.98 0.61 -9.38
N GLU A 184 15.09 1.43 -10.45
CA GLU A 184 14.55 1.08 -11.78
C GLU A 184 15.08 -0.27 -12.25
N VAL A 185 16.39 -0.48 -12.17
CA VAL A 185 17.04 -1.74 -12.61
C VAL A 185 16.53 -2.95 -11.84
N MET A 186 16.27 -2.79 -10.54
CA MET A 186 15.72 -3.87 -9.71
C MET A 186 14.28 -4.15 -10.09
N PHE A 187 13.48 -3.11 -10.31
CA PHE A 187 12.08 -3.29 -10.69
C PHE A 187 11.94 -3.88 -12.09
N GLU A 188 12.78 -3.50 -13.06
CA GLU A 188 12.81 -4.13 -14.39
C GLU A 188 13.12 -5.65 -14.32
N LYS A 189 14.04 -6.05 -13.45
CA LYS A 189 14.32 -7.48 -13.22
C LYS A 189 13.15 -8.19 -12.57
N PHE A 190 12.50 -7.54 -11.61
CA PHE A 190 11.32 -8.05 -10.93
C PHE A 190 10.13 -8.18 -11.90
N ALA A 191 9.88 -7.19 -12.74
CA ALA A 191 8.78 -7.17 -13.71
C ALA A 191 8.84 -8.34 -14.70
N LYS A 192 10.03 -8.86 -15.01
CA LYS A 192 10.19 -10.07 -15.85
C LYS A 192 9.61 -11.34 -15.22
N GLN A 193 9.34 -11.33 -13.93
CA GLN A 193 8.71 -12.45 -13.21
C GLN A 193 7.18 -12.38 -13.22
N ILE A 194 6.62 -11.27 -13.70
CA ILE A 194 5.17 -11.02 -13.71
C ILE A 194 4.69 -11.09 -15.15
N SER A 195 4.08 -12.21 -15.52
CA SER A 195 3.50 -12.37 -16.86
C SER A 195 2.26 -11.51 -17.03
N GLY A 196 2.05 -10.99 -18.24
CA GLY A 196 0.84 -10.21 -18.59
C GLY A 196 0.83 -8.76 -18.11
N LEU A 197 1.91 -8.28 -17.50
CA LEU A 197 2.09 -6.88 -17.15
C LEU A 197 3.35 -6.31 -17.82
N GLN A 198 3.20 -5.19 -18.50
CA GLN A 198 4.30 -4.47 -19.13
C GLN A 198 4.52 -3.11 -18.46
N ILE A 199 5.78 -2.76 -18.20
CA ILE A 199 6.12 -1.43 -17.72
C ILE A 199 5.81 -0.42 -18.84
N GLU A 200 4.90 0.51 -18.56
CA GLU A 200 4.56 1.60 -19.46
C GLU A 200 5.38 2.86 -19.15
N LYS A 201 5.60 3.13 -17.87
CA LYS A 201 6.40 4.28 -17.42
C LYS A 201 7.00 4.00 -16.04
N MET A 202 8.23 4.46 -15.83
CA MET A 202 8.85 4.63 -14.51
C MET A 202 9.43 6.04 -14.39
N TRP A 203 9.32 6.62 -13.21
CA TRP A 203 9.94 7.92 -12.91
C TRP A 203 10.18 8.08 -11.41
N ILE A 204 11.08 9.00 -11.06
CA ILE A 204 11.44 9.29 -9.68
C ILE A 204 10.84 10.62 -9.25
N THR A 205 10.26 10.67 -8.06
CA THR A 205 9.83 11.92 -7.39
C THR A 205 10.49 12.06 -6.03
N GLY A 206 10.50 13.28 -5.49
CA GLY A 206 10.75 13.52 -4.07
C GLY A 206 9.54 13.13 -3.21
N ASP A 207 9.73 13.07 -1.90
CA ASP A 207 8.60 12.98 -0.97
C ASP A 207 7.94 14.36 -0.87
N VAL A 208 6.64 14.42 -1.08
CA VAL A 208 5.86 15.67 -1.09
C VAL A 208 5.53 16.18 0.32
N ARG A 209 5.82 15.40 1.35
CA ARG A 209 5.57 15.76 2.75
C ARG A 209 6.70 16.66 3.26
N GLU A 210 6.33 17.67 4.04
CA GLU A 210 7.28 18.60 4.65
C GLU A 210 8.33 17.85 5.52
N GLY A 211 9.59 18.27 5.43
CA GLY A 211 10.71 17.70 6.18
C GLY A 211 11.26 16.38 5.64
N ARG A 212 10.81 15.92 4.46
CA ARG A 212 11.25 14.65 3.83
C ARG A 212 11.90 14.82 2.47
N GLY A 213 12.49 15.99 2.21
CA GLY A 213 13.04 16.33 0.89
C GLY A 213 14.15 15.41 0.35
N ASP A 214 14.82 14.65 1.22
CA ASP A 214 15.86 13.68 0.82
C ASP A 214 15.28 12.30 0.45
N GLU A 215 14.02 12.04 0.76
CA GLU A 215 13.37 10.78 0.43
C GLU A 215 12.90 10.78 -1.02
N ARG A 216 13.22 9.71 -1.75
CA ARG A 216 12.80 9.53 -3.15
C ARG A 216 11.85 8.35 -3.29
N TRP A 217 11.01 8.45 -4.30
CA TRP A 217 10.03 7.43 -4.65
C TRP A 217 10.21 6.99 -6.10
N LEU A 218 10.23 5.69 -6.32
CA LEU A 218 10.09 5.10 -7.65
C LEU A 218 8.59 4.92 -7.91
N ASN A 219 8.11 5.60 -8.93
CA ASN A 219 6.73 5.51 -9.41
C ASN A 219 6.69 4.64 -10.67
N ILE A 220 5.70 3.78 -10.79
CA ILE A 220 5.60 2.81 -11.87
C ILE A 220 4.16 2.75 -12.38
N LEU A 221 4.01 2.82 -13.71
CA LEU A 221 2.79 2.43 -14.42
C LEU A 221 3.03 1.11 -15.14
N LEU A 222 2.11 0.16 -14.92
CA LEU A 222 2.11 -1.14 -15.59
C LEU A 222 0.80 -1.30 -16.34
N ARG A 223 0.87 -1.76 -17.59
CA ARG A 223 -0.30 -2.08 -18.40
C ARG A 223 -0.52 -3.57 -18.46
N LYS A 224 -1.78 -3.98 -18.32
CA LYS A 224 -2.18 -5.36 -18.62
C LYS A 224 -2.09 -5.59 -20.13
N THR A 225 -1.32 -6.60 -20.49
CA THR A 225 -1.22 -7.08 -21.87
C THR A 225 -1.89 -8.44 -21.98
N ASP A 226 -2.51 -8.71 -23.11
CA ASP A 226 -3.00 -10.05 -23.37
C ASP A 226 -1.79 -10.98 -23.49
N VAL A 227 -1.78 -12.03 -22.69
CA VAL A 227 -0.79 -13.10 -22.84
C VAL A 227 -1.18 -13.88 -24.07
N CYS A 228 -0.40 -13.75 -25.16
CA CYS A 228 -0.54 -14.63 -26.33
C CYS A 228 -0.16 -16.05 -25.98
#